data_10f26ac9cd6515c2a1dcecce4b62d6f5
#
_entry.id   10f26ac9cd6515c2a1dcecce4b62d6f5
#
_cell.length_a   1.000
_cell.length_b   1.000
_cell.length_c   1.000
_cell.angle_alpha   90.00
_cell.angle_beta   90.00
_cell.angle_gamma   90.00
#
_symmetry.space_group_name_H-M   'P 1'
#
loop_
_entity.id
_entity.type
_entity.pdbx_description
1 polymer ?
#
loop_
_entity_poly.entity_id
_entity_poly.type
_entity_poly.pdbx_seq_one_letter_code
_entity_poly.pdbx_strand_id
1 'polypeptide(L)'
;MSEKKDVLEVKDDIKTTATESSTEQSETCGCQCGCECEDEGCCECEGDIEYGLSGQCVCDENGEEKVEGEEDNLISPEDLKLKKDQEELDKLNKLFDKAMDICIHVHSGQTDLAGFDYTEHPIRVSSKALKYNFDYILSKPMRLKVIIASLLHDVIEDSMIQPEQLEEIFGKDIADAVVSVSRNVSRNENEDYMDYVNRAAENPIGKWVKYFDLQDNLDISRFVRNPNYEFTDKDLRRLNKYAKAYRYLAKELGTNDIIFRESL
;
A
#
# COMPACT_ATOMS: atom_id res chain seq x y z
N MET A 1 -18.41 23.62 11.64
CA MET A 1 -16.96 23.78 11.45
C MET A 1 -16.33 22.76 12.36
N SER A 2 -15.91 21.61 11.81
CA SER A 2 -15.20 20.58 12.54
C SER A 2 -13.77 21.09 12.74
N GLU A 3 -13.26 21.07 13.96
CA GLU A 3 -11.85 21.39 14.25
C GLU A 3 -10.98 20.31 13.56
N LYS A 4 -10.07 20.77 12.71
CA LYS A 4 -9.08 19.87 12.06
C LYS A 4 -8.14 19.33 13.13
N LYS A 5 -8.12 18.00 13.28
CA LYS A 5 -7.25 17.33 14.27
C LYS A 5 -5.79 17.33 13.83
N ASP A 6 -4.90 17.59 14.78
CA ASP A 6 -3.45 17.60 14.57
C ASP A 6 -2.92 16.15 14.64
N VAL A 7 -2.31 15.67 13.57
CA VAL A 7 -1.89 14.26 13.40
C VAL A 7 -0.43 14.03 13.87
N LEU A 8 0.21 15.07 14.42
CA LEU A 8 1.62 15.00 14.85
C LEU A 8 1.87 14.02 16.03
N GLU A 9 0.82 13.66 16.80
CA GLU A 9 0.97 12.72 17.92
C GLU A 9 1.11 11.25 17.51
N VAL A 10 0.81 10.89 16.26
CA VAL A 10 0.90 9.49 15.79
C VAL A 10 2.35 9.04 15.56
N LYS A 11 3.33 9.97 15.57
CA LYS A 11 4.75 9.62 15.34
C LYS A 11 5.43 8.94 16.54
N ASP A 12 4.97 9.17 17.76
CA ASP A 12 5.71 8.75 18.96
C ASP A 12 5.30 7.36 19.50
N ASP A 13 4.12 6.85 19.17
CA ASP A 13 3.64 5.56 19.68
C ASP A 13 4.16 4.32 18.88
N ILE A 14 4.88 4.53 17.78
CA ILE A 14 5.35 3.41 16.91
C ILE A 14 6.81 2.99 17.24
N LYS A 15 7.46 3.62 18.23
CA LYS A 15 8.90 3.44 18.49
C LYS A 15 9.28 2.44 19.59
N THR A 16 8.36 1.72 20.18
CA THR A 16 8.66 0.79 21.28
C THR A 16 8.12 -0.61 21.03
N THR A 17 8.85 -1.44 20.30
CA THR A 17 9.08 -2.86 20.59
C THR A 17 10.16 -3.42 19.64
N ALA A 18 11.42 -3.14 19.91
CA ALA A 18 12.54 -3.96 19.50
C ALA A 18 13.45 -4.12 20.72
N THR A 19 13.18 -5.11 21.55
CA THR A 19 14.10 -5.53 22.60
C THR A 19 15.08 -6.50 21.99
N GLU A 20 16.31 -6.03 21.88
CA GLU A 20 17.49 -6.87 21.66
C GLU A 20 17.72 -7.75 22.88
N SER A 21 17.70 -9.07 22.68
CA SER A 21 18.28 -10.02 23.62
C SER A 21 19.57 -10.57 23.02
N SER A 22 20.69 -9.97 23.37
CA SER A 22 22.01 -10.52 23.18
C SER A 22 22.25 -11.60 24.24
N THR A 23 22.26 -12.87 23.81
CA THR A 23 22.87 -13.96 24.59
C THR A 23 24.16 -14.37 23.88
N GLU A 24 25.26 -14.03 24.53
CA GLU A 24 26.58 -14.59 24.21
C GLU A 24 26.54 -16.11 24.45
N GLN A 25 26.66 -16.88 23.38
CA GLN A 25 26.94 -18.31 23.47
C GLN A 25 28.36 -18.53 22.96
N SER A 26 29.23 -19.07 23.85
CA SER A 26 30.56 -19.54 23.54
C SER A 26 30.49 -20.67 22.51
N GLU A 27 31.02 -20.40 21.31
CA GLU A 27 31.12 -21.40 20.24
C GLU A 27 32.27 -22.37 20.53
N THR A 28 31.93 -23.64 20.81
CA THR A 28 32.90 -24.75 20.80
C THR A 28 32.99 -25.27 19.37
N CYS A 29 34.21 -25.31 18.83
CA CYS A 29 34.49 -25.91 17.54
C CYS A 29 34.16 -27.41 17.57
N GLY A 30 33.22 -27.85 16.72
CA GLY A 30 32.80 -29.23 16.57
C GLY A 30 33.49 -29.93 15.40
N CYS A 31 34.84 -30.09 15.41
CA CYS A 31 35.54 -30.88 14.42
C CYS A 31 35.35 -32.38 14.67
N GLN A 32 34.79 -33.12 13.70
CA GLN A 32 34.67 -34.59 13.75
C GLN A 32 35.89 -35.30 13.13
N CYS A 33 37.05 -34.66 13.09
CA CYS A 33 38.27 -35.26 12.53
C CYS A 33 39.09 -36.15 13.49
N GLY A 34 38.63 -36.38 14.72
CA GLY A 34 39.29 -37.28 15.68
C GLY A 34 40.70 -36.86 16.13
N CYS A 35 41.11 -35.63 15.90
CA CYS A 35 42.37 -35.09 16.42
C CYS A 35 42.15 -34.52 17.81
N GLU A 36 42.95 -34.93 18.78
CA GLU A 36 43.03 -34.36 20.13
C GLU A 36 43.74 -33.00 20.01
N CYS A 37 42.95 -31.91 19.95
CA CYS A 37 43.49 -30.55 19.97
C CYS A 37 43.53 -30.07 21.42
N GLU A 38 44.70 -30.09 22.02
CA GLU A 38 44.99 -29.36 23.26
C GLU A 38 45.48 -27.96 22.85
N ASP A 39 44.71 -26.95 23.22
CA ASP A 39 45.00 -25.51 23.23
C ASP A 39 45.39 -24.81 21.91
N GLU A 40 44.61 -23.77 21.58
CA GLU A 40 44.88 -22.62 20.71
C GLU A 40 45.66 -22.88 19.41
N GLY A 41 44.98 -23.41 18.40
CA GLY A 41 45.56 -23.53 17.06
C GLY A 41 45.37 -24.88 16.44
N CYS A 42 44.18 -25.21 16.00
CA CYS A 42 43.89 -26.43 15.29
C CYS A 42 44.34 -26.29 13.83
N CYS A 43 45.28 -27.18 13.44
CA CYS A 43 45.77 -27.43 12.10
C CYS A 43 46.57 -26.30 11.45
N GLU A 44 47.85 -26.57 11.18
CA GLU A 44 48.68 -25.81 10.25
C GLU A 44 48.11 -25.94 8.81
N CYS A 45 47.10 -25.21 8.52
CA CYS A 45 46.66 -24.95 7.15
C CYS A 45 47.23 -23.59 6.74
N GLU A 46 48.40 -23.59 6.08
CA GLU A 46 48.93 -22.42 5.41
C GLU A 46 48.06 -22.14 4.15
N GLY A 47 47.10 -21.24 4.26
CA GLY A 47 46.29 -20.75 3.15
C GLY A 47 45.20 -19.85 3.65
N ASP A 48 44.97 -18.72 2.97
CA ASP A 48 43.94 -17.75 3.26
C ASP A 48 42.56 -18.42 3.14
N ILE A 49 41.92 -18.75 4.28
CA ILE A 49 40.59 -19.37 4.33
C ILE A 49 39.59 -18.28 4.51
N GLU A 50 38.80 -17.97 3.46
CA GLU A 50 37.56 -17.25 3.59
C GLU A 50 36.49 -18.14 4.23
N TYR A 51 36.00 -17.77 5.41
CA TYR A 51 34.97 -18.51 6.13
C TYR A 51 33.60 -18.41 5.40
N GLY A 52 33.19 -19.53 4.78
CA GLY A 52 31.79 -19.70 4.34
C GLY A 52 30.86 -19.87 5.54
N LEU A 53 29.61 -19.44 5.38
CA LEU A 53 28.53 -19.36 6.41
C LEU A 53 28.11 -20.68 7.09
N SER A 54 28.77 -21.82 6.86
CA SER A 54 28.42 -23.12 7.47
C SER A 54 29.51 -23.82 8.29
N GLY A 55 30.74 -23.29 8.34
CA GLY A 55 31.76 -23.74 9.31
C GLY A 55 32.10 -25.25 9.37
N GLN A 56 31.80 -26.03 8.33
CA GLN A 56 32.16 -27.47 8.30
C GLN A 56 33.18 -27.75 7.20
N CYS A 57 34.36 -28.27 7.60
CA CYS A 57 35.30 -28.86 6.67
C CYS A 57 34.90 -30.31 6.35
N VAL A 58 34.72 -30.63 5.09
CA VAL A 58 34.47 -31.99 4.61
C VAL A 58 35.74 -32.45 3.85
N CYS A 59 36.53 -33.35 4.45
CA CYS A 59 37.66 -33.98 3.79
C CYS A 59 37.25 -35.38 3.33
N ASP A 60 37.81 -35.88 2.21
CA ASP A 60 37.65 -37.26 1.81
C ASP A 60 38.60 -38.19 2.60
N GLU A 61 38.46 -39.52 2.39
CA GLU A 61 39.24 -40.55 3.08
C GLU A 61 40.74 -40.51 2.77
N ASN A 62 41.20 -39.65 1.85
CA ASN A 62 42.60 -39.45 1.49
C ASN A 62 43.12 -38.08 1.98
N GLY A 63 42.32 -37.26 2.68
CA GLY A 63 42.71 -35.96 3.18
C GLY A 63 42.76 -34.87 2.09
N GLU A 64 42.24 -35.14 0.89
CA GLU A 64 42.11 -34.14 -0.18
C GLU A 64 40.81 -33.39 -0.03
N GLU A 65 40.87 -32.06 -0.10
CA GLU A 65 39.71 -31.15 -0.01
C GLU A 65 38.82 -31.43 -1.20
N LYS A 66 37.64 -32.05 -0.97
CA LYS A 66 36.59 -32.06 -1.96
C LYS A 66 36.00 -30.64 -2.04
N VAL A 67 36.44 -29.91 -3.01
CA VAL A 67 35.71 -28.76 -3.50
C VAL A 67 34.40 -29.31 -4.13
N GLU A 68 33.39 -29.54 -3.31
CA GLU A 68 32.04 -29.65 -3.83
C GLU A 68 31.80 -28.30 -4.52
N GLY A 69 31.76 -28.34 -5.85
CA GLY A 69 31.51 -27.13 -6.62
C GLY A 69 30.28 -26.47 -6.05
N GLU A 70 30.46 -25.25 -5.54
CA GLU A 70 29.36 -24.35 -5.35
C GLU A 70 28.67 -24.31 -6.71
N GLU A 71 27.57 -25.06 -6.86
CA GLU A 71 26.59 -24.71 -7.88
C GLU A 71 26.25 -23.27 -7.57
N ASP A 72 26.91 -22.36 -8.29
CA ASP A 72 26.46 -20.95 -8.37
C ASP A 72 24.98 -21.02 -8.66
N ASN A 73 24.20 -20.89 -7.62
CA ASN A 73 22.74 -20.79 -7.67
C ASN A 73 22.45 -19.44 -8.32
N LEU A 74 22.76 -19.36 -9.62
CA LEU A 74 22.44 -18.21 -10.46
C LEU A 74 20.92 -18.13 -10.47
N ILE A 75 20.40 -17.33 -9.52
CA ILE A 75 18.99 -17.00 -9.47
C ILE A 75 18.61 -16.46 -10.85
N SER A 76 17.66 -17.11 -11.50
CA SER A 76 17.25 -16.69 -12.83
C SER A 76 16.75 -15.24 -12.80
N PRO A 77 16.84 -14.46 -13.89
CA PRO A 77 16.28 -13.12 -13.94
C PRO A 77 14.79 -13.09 -13.61
N GLU A 78 14.07 -14.17 -13.90
CA GLU A 78 12.63 -14.33 -13.59
C GLU A 78 12.41 -14.53 -12.09
N ASP A 79 13.21 -15.37 -11.42
CA ASP A 79 13.14 -15.60 -9.98
C ASP A 79 13.51 -14.32 -9.20
N LEU A 80 14.53 -13.59 -9.69
CA LEU A 80 14.92 -12.31 -9.08
C LEU A 80 13.79 -11.27 -9.21
N LYS A 81 13.11 -11.25 -10.33
CA LYS A 81 11.93 -10.38 -10.53
C LYS A 81 10.80 -10.77 -9.60
N LEU A 82 10.49 -12.08 -9.52
CA LEU A 82 9.43 -12.59 -8.65
C LEU A 82 9.71 -12.25 -7.17
N LYS A 83 10.97 -12.37 -6.72
CA LYS A 83 11.36 -12.00 -5.37
C LYS A 83 11.16 -10.50 -5.10
N LYS A 84 11.55 -9.63 -6.03
CA LYS A 84 11.33 -8.18 -5.91
C LYS A 84 9.85 -7.82 -5.87
N ASP A 85 9.05 -8.45 -6.73
CA ASP A 85 7.59 -8.23 -6.75
C ASP A 85 6.96 -8.67 -5.42
N GLN A 86 7.43 -9.76 -4.81
CA GLN A 86 6.96 -10.23 -3.51
C GLN A 86 7.38 -9.26 -2.38
N GLU A 87 8.62 -8.80 -2.37
CA GLU A 87 9.10 -7.81 -1.39
C GLU A 87 8.29 -6.49 -1.48
N GLU A 88 7.96 -6.04 -2.71
CA GLU A 88 7.10 -4.87 -2.89
C GLU A 88 5.69 -5.11 -2.35
N LEU A 89 5.11 -6.28 -2.59
CA LEU A 89 3.78 -6.64 -2.06
C LEU A 89 3.76 -6.68 -0.53
N ASP A 90 4.77 -7.27 0.09
CA ASP A 90 4.87 -7.35 1.56
C ASP A 90 5.02 -5.95 2.19
N LYS A 91 5.77 -5.06 1.54
CA LYS A 91 5.87 -3.66 1.94
C LYS A 91 4.51 -2.96 1.82
N LEU A 92 3.83 -3.12 0.71
CA LEU A 92 2.53 -2.48 0.46
C LEU A 92 1.44 -2.99 1.42
N ASN A 93 1.47 -4.28 1.81
CA ASN A 93 0.54 -4.81 2.82
C ASN A 93 0.71 -4.10 4.18
N LYS A 94 1.95 -3.85 4.61
CA LYS A 94 2.20 -3.06 5.84
C LYS A 94 1.72 -1.61 5.71
N LEU A 95 1.82 -1.03 4.52
CA LEU A 95 1.31 0.33 4.26
C LEU A 95 -0.22 0.38 4.24
N PHE A 96 -0.89 -0.71 3.87
CA PHE A 96 -2.35 -0.79 3.93
C PHE A 96 -2.86 -0.64 5.38
N ASP A 97 -2.25 -1.33 6.33
CA ASP A 97 -2.62 -1.21 7.74
C ASP A 97 -2.44 0.23 8.25
N LYS A 98 -1.30 0.87 7.91
CA LYS A 98 -1.07 2.29 8.24
C LYS A 98 -2.10 3.23 7.59
N ALA A 99 -2.49 2.97 6.36
CA ALA A 99 -3.51 3.77 5.67
C ALA A 99 -4.87 3.64 6.34
N MET A 100 -5.22 2.43 6.80
CA MET A 100 -6.45 2.18 7.55
C MET A 100 -6.45 2.96 8.87
N ASP A 101 -5.35 2.92 9.64
CA ASP A 101 -5.23 3.64 10.90
C ASP A 101 -5.35 5.16 10.70
N ILE A 102 -4.68 5.72 9.69
CA ILE A 102 -4.78 7.16 9.35
C ILE A 102 -6.20 7.51 8.92
N CYS A 103 -6.84 6.71 8.07
CA CYS A 103 -8.21 6.91 7.62
C CYS A 103 -9.17 6.97 8.81
N ILE A 104 -9.12 5.99 9.71
CA ILE A 104 -9.95 5.92 10.90
C ILE A 104 -9.70 7.13 11.81
N HIS A 105 -8.43 7.47 12.05
CA HIS A 105 -8.07 8.58 12.92
C HIS A 105 -8.57 9.93 12.38
N VAL A 106 -8.35 10.20 11.09
CA VAL A 106 -8.74 11.47 10.43
C VAL A 106 -10.24 11.64 10.42
N HIS A 107 -10.98 10.59 10.07
CA HIS A 107 -12.43 10.69 9.85
C HIS A 107 -13.26 10.34 11.10
N SER A 108 -12.63 9.96 12.21
CA SER A 108 -13.32 9.65 13.47
C SER A 108 -14.19 10.81 13.95
N GLY A 109 -15.49 10.53 14.15
CA GLY A 109 -16.47 11.49 14.60
C GLY A 109 -17.00 12.44 13.51
N GLN A 110 -16.59 12.26 12.25
CA GLN A 110 -17.24 12.91 11.11
C GLN A 110 -18.48 12.10 10.70
N THR A 111 -19.45 12.79 10.12
CA THR A 111 -20.65 12.16 9.57
C THR A 111 -20.85 12.54 8.10
N ASP A 112 -21.34 11.60 7.31
CA ASP A 112 -21.73 11.86 5.94
C ASP A 112 -23.05 12.62 5.85
N LEU A 113 -23.46 12.96 4.62
CA LEU A 113 -24.71 13.70 4.39
C LEU A 113 -25.97 12.92 4.78
N ALA A 114 -25.89 11.60 4.87
CA ALA A 114 -26.98 10.76 5.34
C ALA A 114 -26.96 10.58 6.87
N GLY A 115 -25.97 11.14 7.58
CA GLY A 115 -25.82 11.07 9.04
C GLY A 115 -25.13 9.82 9.55
N PHE A 116 -24.50 9.03 8.67
CA PHE A 116 -23.70 7.85 9.04
C PHE A 116 -22.24 8.24 9.25
N ASP A 117 -21.49 7.37 9.94
CA ASP A 117 -20.06 7.56 10.16
C ASP A 117 -19.31 7.73 8.81
N TYR A 118 -18.53 8.81 8.68
CA TYR A 118 -17.83 9.12 7.44
C TYR A 118 -16.69 8.13 7.15
N THR A 119 -16.09 7.50 8.17
CA THR A 119 -15.04 6.47 7.98
C THR A 119 -15.50 5.33 7.07
N GLU A 120 -16.81 5.04 7.04
CA GLU A 120 -17.36 4.03 6.14
C GLU A 120 -17.14 4.36 4.66
N HIS A 121 -17.10 5.66 4.27
CA HIS A 121 -16.95 6.07 2.87
C HIS A 121 -15.60 5.62 2.27
N PRO A 122 -14.43 6.05 2.77
CA PRO A 122 -13.15 5.62 2.22
C PRO A 122 -12.94 4.10 2.34
N ILE A 123 -13.48 3.44 3.37
CA ILE A 123 -13.45 1.98 3.49
C ILE A 123 -14.28 1.32 2.39
N ARG A 124 -15.48 1.82 2.06
CA ARG A 124 -16.29 1.30 0.94
C ARG A 124 -15.60 1.54 -0.41
N VAL A 125 -14.98 2.71 -0.62
CA VAL A 125 -14.21 3.02 -1.84
C VAL A 125 -13.06 2.03 -2.02
N SER A 126 -12.27 1.81 -0.98
CA SER A 126 -11.18 0.83 -0.96
C SER A 126 -11.70 -0.60 -1.19
N SER A 127 -12.84 -0.97 -0.58
CA SER A 127 -13.46 -2.29 -0.78
C SER A 127 -13.95 -2.51 -2.21
N LYS A 128 -14.42 -1.46 -2.90
CA LYS A 128 -14.78 -1.52 -4.33
C LYS A 128 -13.53 -1.78 -5.17
N ALA A 129 -12.43 -1.08 -4.89
CA ALA A 129 -11.14 -1.32 -5.53
C ALA A 129 -10.63 -2.75 -5.31
N LEU A 130 -10.72 -3.26 -4.07
CA LEU A 130 -10.30 -4.62 -3.73
C LEU A 130 -11.10 -5.69 -4.49
N LYS A 131 -12.41 -5.49 -4.66
CA LYS A 131 -13.32 -6.44 -5.32
C LYS A 131 -13.30 -6.35 -6.84
N TYR A 132 -12.73 -5.27 -7.40
CA TYR A 132 -12.70 -5.07 -8.84
C TYR A 132 -11.73 -6.05 -9.51
N ASN A 133 -12.16 -6.66 -10.62
CA ASN A 133 -11.28 -7.52 -11.39
C ASN A 133 -10.34 -6.69 -12.27
N PHE A 134 -9.10 -6.55 -11.81
CA PHE A 134 -8.03 -5.88 -12.54
C PHE A 134 -7.21 -6.82 -13.44
N ASP A 135 -7.62 -8.08 -13.63
CA ASP A 135 -6.85 -9.05 -14.39
C ASP A 135 -6.50 -8.48 -15.78
N TYR A 136 -5.20 -8.57 -16.11
CA TYR A 136 -4.61 -8.01 -17.32
C TYR A 136 -4.62 -6.47 -17.45
N ILE A 137 -5.18 -5.73 -16.47
CA ILE A 137 -5.24 -4.26 -16.48
C ILE A 137 -4.12 -3.66 -15.63
N LEU A 138 -3.98 -4.14 -14.41
CA LEU A 138 -2.99 -3.65 -13.44
C LEU A 138 -2.18 -4.80 -12.84
N SER A 139 -0.89 -4.57 -12.58
CA SER A 139 -0.07 -5.49 -11.79
C SER A 139 -0.55 -5.57 -10.34
N LYS A 140 -0.20 -6.64 -9.63
CA LYS A 140 -0.57 -6.81 -8.20
C LYS A 140 -0.12 -5.64 -7.32
N PRO A 141 1.14 -5.13 -7.41
CA PRO A 141 1.55 -3.94 -6.66
C PRO A 141 0.71 -2.70 -7.00
N MET A 142 0.41 -2.47 -8.27
CA MET A 142 -0.40 -1.33 -8.70
C MET A 142 -1.84 -1.40 -8.14
N ARG A 143 -2.46 -2.58 -8.13
CA ARG A 143 -3.79 -2.79 -7.50
C ARG A 143 -3.77 -2.39 -6.03
N LEU A 144 -2.74 -2.82 -5.30
CA LEU A 144 -2.62 -2.52 -3.87
C LEU A 144 -2.38 -1.02 -3.62
N LYS A 145 -1.61 -0.35 -4.49
CA LYS A 145 -1.47 1.12 -4.45
C LYS A 145 -2.82 1.83 -4.67
N VAL A 146 -3.68 1.34 -5.58
CA VAL A 146 -5.04 1.88 -5.75
C VAL A 146 -5.88 1.70 -4.49
N ILE A 147 -5.83 0.51 -3.86
CA ILE A 147 -6.57 0.20 -2.64
C ILE A 147 -6.13 1.11 -1.49
N ILE A 148 -4.83 1.29 -1.29
CA ILE A 148 -4.25 2.17 -0.26
C ILE A 148 -4.63 3.64 -0.53
N ALA A 149 -4.45 4.13 -1.75
CA ALA A 149 -4.80 5.50 -2.11
C ALA A 149 -6.31 5.76 -1.96
N SER A 150 -7.16 4.74 -2.14
CA SER A 150 -8.60 4.82 -1.90
C SER A 150 -8.96 5.04 -0.43
N LEU A 151 -8.19 4.48 0.52
CA LEU A 151 -8.36 4.76 1.94
C LEU A 151 -7.96 6.20 2.30
N LEU A 152 -7.00 6.75 1.59
CA LEU A 152 -6.37 8.04 1.90
C LEU A 152 -6.95 9.21 1.10
N HIS A 153 -7.91 8.98 0.18
CA HIS A 153 -8.27 9.95 -0.86
C HIS A 153 -8.80 11.29 -0.30
N ASP A 154 -9.46 11.29 0.85
CA ASP A 154 -10.00 12.50 1.48
C ASP A 154 -9.12 13.02 2.64
N VAL A 155 -8.02 12.32 2.97
CA VAL A 155 -7.20 12.64 4.15
C VAL A 155 -6.60 14.05 4.08
N ILE A 156 -6.13 14.49 2.91
CA ILE A 156 -5.58 15.85 2.72
C ILE A 156 -6.68 16.91 2.84
N GLU A 157 -7.90 16.62 2.38
CA GLU A 157 -9.02 17.58 2.44
C GLU A 157 -9.52 17.76 3.87
N ASP A 158 -9.52 16.71 4.67
CA ASP A 158 -10.19 16.64 5.98
C ASP A 158 -9.23 16.71 7.17
N SER A 159 -7.93 16.84 6.94
CA SER A 159 -6.93 16.95 8.03
C SER A 159 -5.88 18.03 7.77
N MET A 160 -4.86 18.08 8.62
CA MET A 160 -3.67 18.92 8.45
C MET A 160 -2.50 18.19 7.79
N ILE A 161 -2.72 16.92 7.38
CA ILE A 161 -1.69 16.12 6.70
C ILE A 161 -1.34 16.77 5.36
N GLN A 162 -0.05 16.99 5.15
CA GLN A 162 0.48 17.58 3.92
C GLN A 162 0.92 16.48 2.95
N PRO A 163 0.93 16.78 1.63
CA PRO A 163 1.38 15.82 0.61
C PRO A 163 2.76 15.22 0.90
N GLU A 164 3.69 16.01 1.42
CA GLU A 164 5.06 15.60 1.73
C GLU A 164 5.11 14.53 2.83
N GLN A 165 4.20 14.61 3.80
CA GLN A 165 4.07 13.61 4.87
C GLN A 165 3.53 12.28 4.34
N LEU A 166 2.59 12.33 3.38
CA LEU A 166 2.13 11.12 2.70
C LEU A 166 3.22 10.51 1.83
N GLU A 167 4.03 11.33 1.15
CA GLU A 167 5.16 10.85 0.36
C GLU A 167 6.22 10.16 1.24
N GLU A 168 6.53 10.72 2.39
CA GLU A 168 7.47 10.12 3.37
C GLU A 168 7.02 8.73 3.83
N ILE A 169 5.70 8.55 4.06
CA ILE A 169 5.15 7.30 4.61
C ILE A 169 4.86 6.28 3.51
N PHE A 170 4.17 6.69 2.45
CA PHE A 170 3.58 5.81 1.45
C PHE A 170 4.35 5.77 0.13
N GLY A 171 5.31 6.68 -0.05
CA GLY A 171 6.05 6.87 -1.29
C GLY A 171 5.29 7.70 -2.31
N LYS A 172 6.04 8.17 -3.31
CA LYS A 172 5.60 9.17 -4.28
C LYS A 172 4.34 8.77 -5.07
N ASP A 173 4.27 7.52 -5.52
CA ASP A 173 3.16 7.08 -6.38
C ASP A 173 1.80 7.20 -5.67
N ILE A 174 1.74 6.80 -4.39
CA ILE A 174 0.51 6.86 -3.58
C ILE A 174 0.20 8.31 -3.20
N ALA A 175 1.22 9.09 -2.79
CA ALA A 175 1.04 10.49 -2.45
C ALA A 175 0.53 11.31 -3.65
N ASP A 176 1.16 11.17 -4.83
CA ASP A 176 0.72 11.84 -6.06
C ASP A 176 -0.72 11.45 -6.44
N ALA A 177 -1.09 10.19 -6.22
CA ALA A 177 -2.46 9.73 -6.47
C ALA A 177 -3.47 10.43 -5.55
N VAL A 178 -3.17 10.50 -4.25
CA VAL A 178 -4.04 11.20 -3.27
C VAL A 178 -4.13 12.69 -3.61
N VAL A 179 -3.01 13.35 -3.93
CA VAL A 179 -2.98 14.73 -4.39
C VAL A 179 -3.84 14.93 -5.64
N SER A 180 -3.79 14.00 -6.59
CA SER A 180 -4.56 14.10 -7.84
C SER A 180 -6.07 14.06 -7.62
N VAL A 181 -6.53 13.45 -6.54
CA VAL A 181 -7.94 13.34 -6.18
C VAL A 181 -8.37 14.30 -5.06
N SER A 182 -7.47 15.14 -4.56
CA SER A 182 -7.74 16.16 -3.54
C SER A 182 -7.95 17.53 -4.17
N ARG A 183 -9.03 18.23 -3.81
CA ARG A 183 -9.37 19.54 -4.39
C ARG A 183 -8.54 20.68 -3.77
N ASN A 184 -8.25 20.60 -2.48
CA ASN A 184 -7.60 21.69 -1.73
C ASN A 184 -6.11 21.87 -2.06
N VAL A 185 -5.52 20.97 -2.86
CA VAL A 185 -4.11 21.01 -3.26
C VAL A 185 -3.91 21.68 -4.61
N SER A 186 -5.01 21.92 -5.34
CA SER A 186 -4.95 22.68 -6.59
C SER A 186 -4.56 24.12 -6.30
N ARG A 187 -3.56 24.63 -7.03
CA ARG A 187 -3.18 26.05 -6.98
C ARG A 187 -4.23 26.97 -7.62
N ASN A 188 -5.25 26.38 -8.24
CA ASN A 188 -6.35 27.07 -8.88
C ASN A 188 -7.60 26.99 -8.00
N GLU A 189 -7.87 28.02 -7.21
CA GLU A 189 -9.05 28.13 -6.34
C GLU A 189 -10.38 28.08 -7.11
N ASN A 190 -10.35 28.30 -8.43
CA ASN A 190 -11.49 28.28 -9.33
C ASN A 190 -11.52 27.06 -10.25
N GLU A 191 -10.81 25.96 -9.88
CA GLU A 191 -10.82 24.72 -10.66
C GLU A 191 -12.25 24.21 -10.86
N ASP A 192 -12.70 24.12 -12.14
CA ASP A 192 -13.99 23.50 -12.44
C ASP A 192 -14.00 22.02 -12.03
N TYR A 193 -15.19 21.50 -11.76
CA TYR A 193 -15.30 20.11 -11.29
C TYR A 193 -14.79 19.10 -12.32
N MET A 194 -15.01 19.36 -13.61
CA MET A 194 -14.50 18.46 -14.66
C MET A 194 -13.00 18.60 -14.88
N ASP A 195 -12.42 19.78 -14.67
CA ASP A 195 -10.95 19.96 -14.70
C ASP A 195 -10.28 19.19 -13.58
N TYR A 196 -10.87 19.21 -12.37
CA TYR A 196 -10.46 18.36 -11.26
C TYR A 196 -10.54 16.86 -11.61
N VAL A 197 -11.64 16.41 -12.24
CA VAL A 197 -11.79 15.02 -12.68
C VAL A 197 -10.76 14.65 -13.76
N ASN A 198 -10.45 15.57 -14.68
CA ASN A 198 -9.41 15.40 -15.71
C ASN A 198 -8.03 15.25 -15.06
N ARG A 199 -7.70 16.08 -14.08
CA ARG A 199 -6.44 15.98 -13.31
C ARG A 199 -6.32 14.62 -12.60
N ALA A 200 -7.39 14.12 -12.01
CA ALA A 200 -7.41 12.78 -11.44
C ALA A 200 -7.23 11.70 -12.52
N ALA A 201 -7.80 11.88 -13.71
CA ALA A 201 -7.69 10.95 -14.83
C ALA A 201 -6.27 10.84 -15.41
N GLU A 202 -5.46 11.88 -15.30
CA GLU A 202 -4.05 11.88 -15.75
C GLU A 202 -3.15 11.02 -14.86
N ASN A 203 -3.51 10.82 -13.59
CA ASN A 203 -2.75 9.96 -12.67
C ASN A 203 -3.18 8.49 -12.82
N PRO A 204 -2.24 7.54 -13.05
CA PRO A 204 -2.57 6.14 -13.32
C PRO A 204 -3.25 5.41 -12.14
N ILE A 205 -3.07 5.87 -10.91
CA ILE A 205 -3.72 5.37 -9.70
C ILE A 205 -4.96 6.23 -9.40
N GLY A 206 -4.81 7.55 -9.43
CA GLY A 206 -5.87 8.52 -9.07
C GLY A 206 -7.15 8.36 -9.90
N LYS A 207 -7.04 8.02 -11.20
CA LYS A 207 -8.21 7.74 -12.04
C LYS A 207 -9.07 6.58 -11.52
N TRP A 208 -8.44 5.52 -11.00
CA TRP A 208 -9.16 4.40 -10.40
C TRP A 208 -9.76 4.78 -9.05
N VAL A 209 -9.00 5.49 -8.22
CA VAL A 209 -9.49 6.00 -6.93
C VAL A 209 -10.74 6.86 -7.16
N LYS A 210 -10.68 7.83 -8.08
CA LYS A 210 -11.81 8.71 -8.38
C LYS A 210 -13.00 7.97 -8.99
N TYR A 211 -12.74 6.94 -9.79
CA TYR A 211 -13.79 6.08 -10.33
C TYR A 211 -14.57 5.35 -9.22
N PHE A 212 -13.89 4.74 -8.24
CA PHE A 212 -14.53 4.06 -7.11
C PHE A 212 -15.18 5.03 -6.13
N ASP A 213 -14.58 6.19 -5.88
CA ASP A 213 -15.19 7.27 -5.11
C ASP A 213 -16.53 7.71 -5.72
N LEU A 214 -16.57 7.92 -7.03
CA LEU A 214 -17.79 8.27 -7.73
C LEU A 214 -18.85 7.16 -7.69
N GLN A 215 -18.44 5.89 -7.77
CA GLN A 215 -19.36 4.76 -7.57
C GLN A 215 -20.00 4.78 -6.18
N ASP A 216 -19.19 5.06 -5.13
CA ASP A 216 -19.72 5.14 -3.77
C ASP A 216 -20.63 6.35 -3.57
N ASN A 217 -20.26 7.49 -4.13
CA ASN A 217 -21.04 8.70 -4.06
C ASN A 217 -22.37 8.65 -4.84
N LEU A 218 -22.47 7.78 -5.85
CA LEU A 218 -23.70 7.54 -6.62
C LEU A 218 -24.59 6.46 -5.97
N ASP A 219 -24.09 5.70 -5.00
CA ASP A 219 -24.91 4.77 -4.23
C ASP A 219 -25.80 5.51 -3.25
N ILE A 220 -27.08 5.65 -3.62
CA ILE A 220 -28.08 6.34 -2.79
C ILE A 220 -28.66 5.47 -1.67
N SER A 221 -28.30 4.20 -1.57
CA SER A 221 -28.86 3.24 -0.59
C SER A 221 -28.73 3.74 0.86
N ARG A 222 -27.63 4.44 1.19
CA ARG A 222 -27.43 5.02 2.52
C ARG A 222 -28.44 6.12 2.85
N PHE A 223 -28.83 6.94 1.89
CA PHE A 223 -29.85 7.97 2.09
C PHE A 223 -31.23 7.35 2.29
N VAL A 224 -31.54 6.29 1.53
CA VAL A 224 -32.80 5.54 1.68
C VAL A 224 -32.91 4.86 3.04
N ARG A 225 -31.79 4.43 3.63
CA ARG A 225 -31.76 3.85 4.99
C ARG A 225 -32.02 4.87 6.11
N ASN A 226 -31.84 6.16 5.86
CA ASN A 226 -32.18 7.20 6.83
C ASN A 226 -33.63 7.69 6.59
N PRO A 227 -34.59 7.32 7.44
CA PRO A 227 -36.00 7.67 7.22
C PRO A 227 -36.29 9.19 7.34
N ASN A 228 -35.35 9.95 7.89
CA ASN A 228 -35.46 11.40 8.05
C ASN A 228 -34.76 12.19 6.94
N TYR A 229 -34.14 11.49 5.97
CA TYR A 229 -33.43 12.16 4.88
C TYR A 229 -34.37 12.45 3.71
N GLU A 230 -34.49 13.71 3.36
CA GLU A 230 -35.26 14.17 2.20
C GLU A 230 -34.28 14.68 1.12
N PHE A 231 -34.41 14.15 -0.11
CA PHE A 231 -33.62 14.60 -1.24
C PHE A 231 -34.00 16.03 -1.64
N THR A 232 -32.98 16.87 -1.71
CA THR A 232 -33.12 18.28 -2.16
C THR A 232 -32.71 18.42 -3.63
N ASP A 233 -33.09 19.53 -4.26
CA ASP A 233 -32.58 19.90 -5.59
C ASP A 233 -31.03 19.99 -5.64
N LYS A 234 -30.39 20.34 -4.52
CA LYS A 234 -28.92 20.37 -4.40
C LYS A 234 -28.34 18.97 -4.52
N ASP A 235 -28.97 17.98 -3.91
CA ASP A 235 -28.57 16.59 -3.99
C ASP A 235 -28.70 16.03 -5.41
N LEU A 236 -29.83 16.34 -6.08
CA LEU A 236 -30.03 15.92 -7.47
C LEU A 236 -28.98 16.54 -8.41
N ARG A 237 -28.68 17.84 -8.24
CA ARG A 237 -27.60 18.49 -9.01
C ARG A 237 -26.24 17.84 -8.75
N ARG A 238 -25.95 17.49 -7.49
CA ARG A 238 -24.70 16.80 -7.11
C ARG A 238 -24.61 15.41 -7.74
N LEU A 239 -25.66 14.59 -7.64
CA LEU A 239 -25.73 13.27 -8.25
C LEU A 239 -25.55 13.35 -9.77
N ASN A 240 -26.18 14.31 -10.44
CA ASN A 240 -26.04 14.53 -11.87
C ASN A 240 -24.59 14.87 -12.26
N LYS A 241 -23.93 15.73 -11.48
CA LYS A 241 -22.51 16.05 -11.66
C LYS A 241 -21.63 14.80 -11.51
N TYR A 242 -21.86 14.00 -10.49
CA TYR A 242 -21.10 12.76 -10.24
C TYR A 242 -21.35 11.71 -11.34
N ALA A 243 -22.59 11.56 -11.80
CA ALA A 243 -22.92 10.64 -12.88
C ALA A 243 -22.23 11.02 -14.21
N LYS A 244 -22.10 12.33 -14.50
CA LYS A 244 -21.36 12.82 -15.67
C LYS A 244 -19.88 12.45 -15.57
N ALA A 245 -19.25 12.72 -14.42
CA ALA A 245 -17.84 12.41 -14.17
C ALA A 245 -17.56 10.90 -14.19
N TYR A 246 -18.45 10.11 -13.58
CA TYR A 246 -18.36 8.66 -13.58
C TYR A 246 -18.37 8.07 -15.00
N ARG A 247 -19.34 8.51 -15.84
CA ARG A 247 -19.39 8.06 -17.24
C ARG A 247 -18.14 8.44 -18.03
N TYR A 248 -17.58 9.62 -17.78
CA TYR A 248 -16.33 10.04 -18.39
C TYR A 248 -15.18 9.10 -17.99
N LEU A 249 -14.96 8.87 -16.70
CA LEU A 249 -13.91 7.98 -16.22
C LEU A 249 -14.11 6.52 -16.65
N ALA A 250 -15.34 6.02 -16.63
CA ALA A 250 -15.66 4.68 -17.12
C ALA A 250 -15.25 4.49 -18.58
N LYS A 251 -15.45 5.50 -19.42
CA LYS A 251 -15.01 5.51 -20.82
C LYS A 251 -13.48 5.52 -20.92
N GLU A 252 -12.80 6.40 -20.18
CA GLU A 252 -11.33 6.50 -20.17
C GLU A 252 -10.66 5.21 -19.67
N LEU A 253 -11.29 4.53 -18.73
CA LEU A 253 -10.80 3.26 -18.17
C LEU A 253 -11.18 2.03 -19.02
N GLY A 254 -12.05 2.21 -20.03
CA GLY A 254 -12.57 1.09 -20.83
C GLY A 254 -13.42 0.12 -20.01
N THR A 255 -13.92 0.56 -18.84
CA THR A 255 -14.83 -0.24 -18.02
C THR A 255 -16.18 -0.27 -18.73
N ASN A 256 -16.47 -1.38 -19.41
CA ASN A 256 -17.81 -1.64 -19.91
C ASN A 256 -18.71 -2.04 -18.75
N ASP A 257 -19.13 -1.06 -17.95
CA ASP A 257 -20.15 -1.33 -16.95
C ASP A 257 -21.44 -1.75 -17.63
N ILE A 258 -21.69 -3.03 -17.53
CA ILE A 258 -22.88 -3.73 -18.02
C ILE A 258 -24.18 -3.09 -17.45
N ILE A 259 -24.06 -2.33 -16.35
CA ILE A 259 -25.16 -1.64 -15.67
C ILE A 259 -25.91 -0.65 -16.58
N PHE A 260 -25.28 -0.14 -17.63
CA PHE A 260 -25.93 0.79 -18.56
C PHE A 260 -26.47 0.14 -19.86
N ARG A 261 -26.23 -1.15 -20.08
CA ARG A 261 -26.76 -1.85 -21.28
C ARG A 261 -28.15 -2.45 -21.10
N GLU A 262 -28.61 -2.62 -19.84
CA GLU A 262 -29.92 -3.25 -19.56
C GLU A 262 -31.04 -2.23 -19.28
N SER A 263 -30.78 -0.92 -19.32
CA SER A 263 -31.78 0.11 -19.02
C SER A 263 -32.16 1.02 -20.19
N LEU A 264 -31.91 0.59 -21.43
CA LEU A 264 -32.38 1.30 -22.64
C LEU A 264 -33.33 0.39 -23.44
#